data_6d96daaa11f93e9fd1788afe50834a34
#
_entry.id   6d96daaa11f93e9fd1788afe50834a34
#
_cell.length_a   1.000
_cell.length_b   1.000
_cell.length_c   1.000
_cell.angle_alpha   90.00
_cell.angle_beta   90.00
_cell.angle_gamma   90.00
#
_symmetry.space_group_name_H-M   'P 1'
#
loop_
_entity.id
_entity.type
_entity.pdbx_description
1 polymer ?
#
loop_
_entity_poly.entity_id
_entity_poly.type
_entity_poly.pdbx_seq_one_letter_code
_entity_poly.pdbx_strand_id
1 'polypeptide(L)'
;VYKRQHIHFVGIGGAGMIGIAKVLLKKGYKISGSDISDSRELKKLEKHGAKVFIGHSSKNIKGADLLVISSAISSRNPELVQAKKDSITSIPRAEMLGSIMIGYESIAVAGSHGKTTTTSMIAKILSVANLSPTYVVGGKVLSTDENSDLGKGKYIVVEADESDGSFVHLQPDVAVLTNIDDDHLAHFNNIFENLLDSFVLFSENVPFYGYLIILNSHL
;
A
#
# COMPACT_ATOMS: atom_id res chain seq x y z
N VAL A 1 1.93 25.36 -14.84
CA VAL A 1 2.01 24.02 -15.47
C VAL A 1 2.49 23.05 -14.42
N TYR A 2 1.59 22.25 -13.85
CA TYR A 2 2.00 21.20 -12.94
C TYR A 2 2.73 20.13 -13.74
N LYS A 3 4.05 20.03 -13.54
CA LYS A 3 4.84 18.91 -14.06
C LYS A 3 4.32 17.64 -13.36
N ARG A 4 3.83 16.65 -14.13
CA ARG A 4 3.46 15.35 -13.56
C ARG A 4 4.69 14.76 -12.90
N GLN A 5 4.63 14.55 -11.59
CA GLN A 5 5.74 13.94 -10.85
C GLN A 5 6.00 12.53 -11.36
N HIS A 6 7.27 12.21 -11.50
CA HIS A 6 7.74 10.87 -11.85
C HIS A 6 8.07 10.11 -10.57
N ILE A 7 7.29 9.09 -10.26
CA ILE A 7 7.46 8.24 -9.10
C ILE A 7 8.06 6.91 -9.54
N HIS A 8 9.17 6.52 -8.93
CA HIS A 8 9.84 5.26 -9.19
C HIS A 8 9.67 4.31 -8.02
N PHE A 9 9.23 3.08 -8.29
CA PHE A 9 8.98 2.03 -7.31
C PHE A 9 10.13 1.02 -7.30
N VAL A 10 10.80 0.85 -6.17
CA VAL A 10 11.86 -0.16 -5.99
C VAL A 10 11.24 -1.40 -5.34
N GLY A 11 11.20 -2.52 -6.07
CA GLY A 11 10.42 -3.72 -5.72
C GLY A 11 8.95 -3.59 -6.13
N ILE A 12 8.69 -3.07 -7.34
CA ILE A 12 7.34 -2.76 -7.83
C ILE A 12 6.44 -4.00 -7.95
N GLY A 13 7.02 -5.20 -8.07
CA GLY A 13 6.30 -6.48 -8.19
C GLY A 13 5.65 -6.97 -6.89
N GLY A 14 5.97 -6.38 -5.75
CA GLY A 14 5.31 -6.69 -4.49
C GLY A 14 3.81 -6.40 -4.55
N ALA A 15 2.99 -7.29 -3.96
CA ALA A 15 1.51 -7.21 -4.08
C ALA A 15 0.94 -5.84 -3.68
N GLY A 16 1.35 -5.29 -2.54
CA GLY A 16 0.94 -3.96 -2.11
C GLY A 16 1.53 -2.82 -2.95
N MET A 17 2.73 -3.01 -3.54
CA MET A 17 3.38 -2.01 -4.38
C MET A 17 2.65 -1.83 -5.72
N ILE A 18 2.28 -2.94 -6.37
CA ILE A 18 1.52 -2.93 -7.64
C ILE A 18 0.21 -2.15 -7.49
N GLY A 19 -0.52 -2.38 -6.40
CA GLY A 19 -1.80 -1.72 -6.13
C GLY A 19 -1.66 -0.20 -6.07
N ILE A 20 -0.68 0.28 -5.32
CA ILE A 20 -0.37 1.70 -5.17
C ILE A 20 0.07 2.29 -6.51
N ALA A 21 1.01 1.64 -7.22
CA ALA A 21 1.51 2.09 -8.51
C ALA A 21 0.37 2.25 -9.54
N LYS A 22 -0.58 1.30 -9.55
CA LYS A 22 -1.74 1.32 -10.44
C LYS A 22 -2.69 2.49 -10.15
N VAL A 23 -3.00 2.75 -8.88
CA VAL A 23 -3.84 3.89 -8.48
C VAL A 23 -3.18 5.21 -8.89
N LEU A 24 -1.88 5.38 -8.62
CA LEU A 24 -1.14 6.58 -8.98
C LEU A 24 -1.05 6.78 -10.51
N LEU A 25 -0.85 5.69 -11.27
CA LEU A 25 -0.85 5.72 -12.72
C LEU A 25 -2.19 6.23 -13.26
N LYS A 26 -3.31 5.71 -12.72
CA LYS A 26 -4.66 6.18 -13.06
C LYS A 26 -4.94 7.62 -12.63
N LYS A 27 -4.34 8.09 -11.54
CA LYS A 27 -4.34 9.52 -11.14
C LYS A 27 -3.49 10.40 -12.09
N GLY A 28 -2.77 9.81 -13.04
CA GLY A 28 -2.02 10.50 -14.07
C GLY A 28 -0.56 10.81 -13.72
N TYR A 29 -0.01 10.23 -12.65
CA TYR A 29 1.42 10.30 -12.37
C TYR A 29 2.21 9.49 -13.41
N LYS A 30 3.46 9.90 -13.67
CA LYS A 30 4.39 9.08 -14.43
C LYS A 30 4.98 8.03 -13.49
N ILE A 31 4.78 6.76 -13.81
CA ILE A 31 5.22 5.64 -12.98
C ILE A 31 6.32 4.87 -13.69
N SER A 32 7.38 4.58 -12.95
CA SER A 32 8.34 3.55 -13.31
C SER A 32 8.66 2.68 -12.09
N GLY A 33 9.29 1.55 -12.30
CA GLY A 33 9.74 0.74 -11.17
C GLY A 33 10.62 -0.41 -11.61
N SER A 34 11.28 -1.03 -10.65
CA SER A 34 12.19 -2.16 -10.84
C SER A 34 11.77 -3.33 -9.97
N ASP A 35 12.01 -4.55 -10.45
CA ASP A 35 11.86 -5.78 -9.69
C ASP A 35 12.88 -6.82 -10.17
N ILE A 36 13.18 -7.81 -9.32
CA ILE A 36 14.11 -8.89 -9.68
C ILE A 36 13.48 -9.95 -10.58
N SER A 37 12.15 -10.07 -10.56
CA SER A 37 11.39 -11.07 -11.31
C SER A 37 10.39 -10.42 -12.25
N ASP A 38 10.17 -11.07 -13.41
CA ASP A 38 9.08 -10.75 -14.31
C ASP A 38 7.78 -11.43 -13.83
N SER A 39 6.66 -10.73 -13.91
CA SER A 39 5.36 -11.28 -13.56
C SER A 39 4.26 -10.82 -14.52
N ARG A 40 3.15 -11.57 -14.53
CA ARG A 40 1.96 -11.20 -15.33
C ARG A 40 1.40 -9.84 -14.92
N GLU A 41 1.46 -9.56 -13.62
CA GLU A 41 0.99 -8.31 -13.04
C GLU A 41 1.84 -7.10 -13.48
N LEU A 42 3.16 -7.27 -13.55
CA LEU A 42 4.07 -6.24 -14.07
C LEU A 42 3.81 -5.96 -15.54
N LYS A 43 3.57 -6.99 -16.36
CA LYS A 43 3.18 -6.84 -17.78
C LYS A 43 1.85 -6.12 -17.94
N LYS A 44 0.88 -6.36 -17.04
CA LYS A 44 -0.37 -5.58 -17.02
C LYS A 44 -0.10 -4.11 -16.71
N LEU A 45 0.76 -3.81 -15.73
CA LEU A 45 1.12 -2.47 -15.34
C LEU A 45 1.82 -1.71 -16.48
N GLU A 46 2.71 -2.37 -17.23
CA GLU A 46 3.35 -1.81 -18.43
C GLU A 46 2.33 -1.47 -19.52
N LYS A 47 1.36 -2.37 -19.77
CA LYS A 47 0.28 -2.10 -20.74
C LYS A 47 -0.56 -0.88 -20.36
N HIS A 48 -0.62 -0.52 -19.09
CA HIS A 48 -1.28 0.69 -18.62
C HIS A 48 -0.40 1.93 -18.65
N GLY A 49 0.88 1.80 -19.09
CA GLY A 49 1.77 2.94 -19.32
C GLY A 49 2.87 3.14 -18.27
N ALA A 50 3.03 2.24 -17.32
CA ALA A 50 4.20 2.24 -16.45
C ALA A 50 5.44 1.75 -17.19
N LYS A 51 6.63 2.21 -16.77
CA LYS A 51 7.90 1.70 -17.27
C LYS A 51 8.51 0.75 -16.24
N VAL A 52 8.58 -0.54 -16.56
CA VAL A 52 9.13 -1.57 -15.66
C VAL A 52 10.53 -1.99 -16.10
N PHE A 53 11.40 -2.20 -15.12
CA PHE A 53 12.76 -2.70 -15.34
C PHE A 53 12.91 -4.04 -14.58
N ILE A 54 13.44 -5.03 -15.24
CA ILE A 54 13.83 -6.28 -14.58
C ILE A 54 15.28 -6.16 -14.14
N GLY A 55 15.51 -6.33 -12.83
CA GLY A 55 16.79 -6.06 -12.16
C GLY A 55 16.93 -4.62 -11.68
N HIS A 56 17.72 -4.46 -10.62
CA HIS A 56 18.01 -3.17 -10.01
C HIS A 56 19.27 -2.53 -10.58
N SER A 57 19.16 -1.26 -10.97
CA SER A 57 20.29 -0.48 -11.51
C SER A 57 20.13 1.00 -11.17
N SER A 58 21.23 1.67 -10.83
CA SER A 58 21.25 3.12 -10.59
C SER A 58 20.70 3.94 -11.76
N LYS A 59 20.71 3.41 -12.98
CA LYS A 59 20.18 4.06 -14.18
C LYS A 59 18.65 4.07 -14.24
N ASN A 60 17.97 3.16 -13.52
CA ASN A 60 16.52 3.02 -13.57
C ASN A 60 15.79 4.24 -13.01
N ILE A 61 16.39 4.93 -12.04
CA ILE A 61 15.79 6.09 -11.36
C ILE A 61 15.98 7.41 -12.09
N LYS A 62 16.59 7.40 -13.28
CA LYS A 62 16.87 8.62 -14.04
C LYS A 62 15.59 9.43 -14.28
N GLY A 63 15.58 10.65 -13.74
CA GLY A 63 14.47 11.60 -13.88
C GLY A 63 13.28 11.28 -12.97
N ALA A 64 13.45 10.42 -11.96
CA ALA A 64 12.48 10.25 -10.89
C ALA A 64 12.53 11.46 -9.94
N ASP A 65 11.36 11.91 -9.49
CA ASP A 65 11.23 12.98 -8.50
C ASP A 65 11.09 12.38 -7.08
N LEU A 66 10.65 11.12 -6.98
CA LEU A 66 10.40 10.40 -5.73
C LEU A 66 10.62 8.90 -5.93
N LEU A 67 11.19 8.23 -4.93
CA LEU A 67 11.24 6.78 -4.84
C LEU A 67 10.26 6.26 -3.79
N VAL A 68 9.56 5.18 -4.12
CA VAL A 68 8.76 4.38 -3.18
C VAL A 68 9.44 3.02 -3.02
N ILE A 69 9.69 2.62 -1.76
CA ILE A 69 10.54 1.47 -1.46
C ILE A 69 9.70 0.37 -0.79
N SER A 70 9.85 -0.87 -1.29
CA SER A 70 9.33 -2.05 -0.60
C SER A 70 10.19 -2.39 0.61
N SER A 71 9.58 -2.88 1.70
CA SER A 71 10.28 -3.35 2.90
C SER A 71 11.28 -4.49 2.63
N ALA A 72 11.09 -5.24 1.55
CA ALA A 72 12.01 -6.30 1.11
C ALA A 72 13.33 -5.79 0.50
N ILE A 73 13.46 -4.49 0.24
CA ILE A 73 14.63 -3.92 -0.45
C ILE A 73 15.74 -3.57 0.53
N SER A 74 16.93 -4.12 0.28
CA SER A 74 18.12 -3.81 1.07
C SER A 74 18.56 -2.35 0.90
N SER A 75 19.05 -1.73 1.99
CA SER A 75 19.66 -0.40 1.97
C SER A 75 20.86 -0.26 1.02
N ARG A 76 21.48 -1.41 0.60
CA ARG A 76 22.56 -1.46 -0.36
C ARG A 76 22.10 -1.52 -1.82
N ASN A 77 20.80 -1.47 -2.08
CA ASN A 77 20.25 -1.48 -3.43
C ASN A 77 20.84 -0.31 -4.25
N PRO A 78 21.32 -0.54 -5.49
CA PRO A 78 21.97 0.49 -6.29
C PRO A 78 21.09 1.70 -6.61
N GLU A 79 19.76 1.52 -6.65
CA GLU A 79 18.81 2.59 -6.89
C GLU A 79 18.69 3.49 -5.66
N LEU A 80 18.64 2.91 -4.44
CA LEU A 80 18.62 3.66 -3.19
C LEU A 80 19.93 4.42 -2.97
N VAL A 81 21.07 3.77 -3.24
CA VAL A 81 22.40 4.39 -3.14
C VAL A 81 22.48 5.59 -4.09
N GLN A 82 21.98 5.45 -5.32
CA GLN A 82 21.99 6.53 -6.30
C GLN A 82 21.01 7.65 -5.92
N ALA A 83 19.81 7.31 -5.46
CA ALA A 83 18.82 8.30 -5.01
C ALA A 83 19.37 9.20 -3.92
N LYS A 84 20.11 8.61 -2.94
CA LYS A 84 20.79 9.37 -1.89
C LYS A 84 21.83 10.33 -2.44
N LYS A 85 22.61 9.92 -3.46
CA LYS A 85 23.61 10.79 -4.11
C LYS A 85 22.96 11.94 -4.87
N ASP A 86 21.82 11.68 -5.51
CA ASP A 86 21.11 12.63 -6.34
C ASP A 86 20.11 13.49 -5.52
N SER A 87 20.07 13.31 -4.18
CA SER A 87 19.13 13.96 -3.26
C SER A 87 17.65 13.74 -3.64
N ILE A 88 17.34 12.56 -4.21
CA ILE A 88 15.96 12.17 -4.49
C ILE A 88 15.34 11.60 -3.21
N THR A 89 14.20 12.16 -2.81
CA THR A 89 13.45 11.67 -1.65
C THR A 89 13.02 10.21 -1.86
N SER A 90 13.17 9.41 -0.81
CA SER A 90 12.78 8.01 -0.81
C SER A 90 11.88 7.74 0.38
N ILE A 91 10.69 7.19 0.15
CA ILE A 91 9.69 6.91 1.18
C ILE A 91 9.28 5.44 1.17
N PRO A 92 8.89 4.88 2.32
CA PRO A 92 8.35 3.53 2.39
C PRO A 92 6.96 3.43 1.74
N ARG A 93 6.58 2.20 1.38
CA ARG A 93 5.27 1.85 0.78
C ARG A 93 4.10 2.42 1.58
N ALA A 94 4.11 2.25 2.90
CA ALA A 94 2.99 2.68 3.75
C ALA A 94 2.82 4.21 3.78
N GLU A 95 3.92 4.97 3.76
CA GLU A 95 3.86 6.44 3.68
C GLU A 95 3.23 6.91 2.37
N MET A 96 3.56 6.24 1.24
CA MET A 96 2.89 6.51 -0.04
C MET A 96 1.41 6.15 0.02
N LEU A 97 1.05 5.01 0.65
CA LEU A 97 -0.34 4.61 0.81
C LEU A 97 -1.12 5.63 1.65
N GLY A 98 -0.56 6.07 2.78
CA GLY A 98 -1.12 7.15 3.60
C GLY A 98 -1.32 8.45 2.80
N SER A 99 -0.34 8.82 1.97
CA SER A 99 -0.44 10.00 1.10
C SER A 99 -1.57 9.89 0.07
N ILE A 100 -1.85 8.69 -0.44
CA ILE A 100 -2.98 8.46 -1.35
C ILE A 100 -4.33 8.60 -0.63
N MET A 101 -4.39 8.24 0.64
CA MET A 101 -5.61 8.30 1.47
C MET A 101 -6.06 9.74 1.76
N ILE A 102 -5.14 10.71 1.73
CA ILE A 102 -5.45 12.11 2.00
C ILE A 102 -6.55 12.63 1.05
N GLY A 103 -7.60 13.18 1.65
CA GLY A 103 -8.74 13.76 0.94
C GLY A 103 -9.86 12.75 0.60
N TYR A 104 -9.72 11.50 1.04
CA TYR A 104 -10.79 10.51 1.01
C TYR A 104 -11.39 10.29 2.41
N GLU A 105 -12.63 9.82 2.47
CA GLU A 105 -13.18 9.12 3.63
C GLU A 105 -12.57 7.71 3.63
N SER A 106 -11.64 7.46 4.53
CA SER A 106 -10.71 6.33 4.45
C SER A 106 -11.09 5.20 5.41
N ILE A 107 -11.03 3.97 4.89
CA ILE A 107 -11.26 2.74 5.64
C ILE A 107 -10.00 1.88 5.52
N ALA A 108 -9.34 1.60 6.64
CA ALA A 108 -8.19 0.71 6.67
C ALA A 108 -8.51 -0.58 7.43
N VAL A 109 -8.19 -1.72 6.82
CA VAL A 109 -8.42 -3.04 7.41
C VAL A 109 -7.09 -3.65 7.80
N ALA A 110 -6.89 -3.86 9.09
CA ALA A 110 -5.72 -4.49 9.69
C ALA A 110 -6.09 -5.80 10.39
N GLY A 111 -5.09 -6.56 10.83
CA GLY A 111 -5.24 -7.81 11.57
C GLY A 111 -4.37 -8.92 10.97
N SER A 112 -4.11 -9.98 11.71
CA SER A 112 -3.25 -11.08 11.26
C SER A 112 -3.86 -11.82 10.08
N HIS A 113 -5.17 -12.11 10.11
CA HIS A 113 -5.88 -12.85 9.07
C HIS A 113 -7.14 -12.12 8.56
N GLY A 114 -7.54 -12.42 7.33
CA GLY A 114 -8.80 -11.94 6.76
C GLY A 114 -8.78 -10.51 6.22
N LYS A 115 -7.67 -9.79 6.30
CA LYS A 115 -7.52 -8.41 5.75
C LYS A 115 -7.98 -8.30 4.31
N THR A 116 -7.38 -9.08 3.42
CA THR A 116 -7.68 -9.07 1.97
C THR A 116 -9.15 -9.34 1.68
N THR A 117 -9.75 -10.32 2.36
CA THR A 117 -11.16 -10.69 2.20
C THR A 117 -12.06 -9.55 2.68
N THR A 118 -11.83 -9.02 3.86
CA THR A 118 -12.64 -7.95 4.46
C THR A 118 -12.54 -6.66 3.65
N THR A 119 -11.33 -6.26 3.24
CA THR A 119 -11.10 -5.09 2.37
C THR A 119 -11.85 -5.24 1.04
N SER A 120 -11.78 -6.44 0.44
CA SER A 120 -12.47 -6.75 -0.82
C SER A 120 -13.99 -6.71 -0.67
N MET A 121 -14.54 -7.21 0.46
CA MET A 121 -15.97 -7.18 0.74
C MET A 121 -16.47 -5.75 0.91
N ILE A 122 -15.76 -4.92 1.70
CA ILE A 122 -16.11 -3.51 1.91
C ILE A 122 -16.09 -2.77 0.57
N ALA A 123 -15.01 -2.92 -0.22
CA ALA A 123 -14.91 -2.30 -1.55
C ALA A 123 -16.06 -2.74 -2.48
N LYS A 124 -16.44 -4.02 -2.43
CA LYS A 124 -17.56 -4.56 -3.22
C LYS A 124 -18.91 -3.99 -2.77
N ILE A 125 -19.16 -3.92 -1.47
CA ILE A 125 -20.40 -3.33 -0.91
C ILE A 125 -20.53 -1.87 -1.35
N LEU A 126 -19.49 -1.07 -1.21
CA LEU A 126 -19.49 0.33 -1.64
C LEU A 126 -19.70 0.46 -3.15
N SER A 127 -19.11 -0.45 -3.95
CA SER A 127 -19.29 -0.47 -5.41
C SER A 127 -20.73 -0.80 -5.80
N VAL A 128 -21.36 -1.78 -5.16
CA VAL A 128 -22.77 -2.15 -5.40
C VAL A 128 -23.70 -1.01 -4.99
N ALA A 129 -23.34 -0.27 -3.95
CA ALA A 129 -24.07 0.93 -3.53
C ALA A 129 -23.86 2.15 -4.45
N ASN A 130 -23.17 1.98 -5.59
CA ASN A 130 -22.82 3.03 -6.56
C ASN A 130 -21.96 4.16 -5.99
N LEU A 131 -21.19 3.89 -4.91
CA LEU A 131 -20.31 4.87 -4.27
C LEU A 131 -18.91 4.93 -4.93
N SER A 132 -18.64 4.06 -5.90
CA SER A 132 -17.41 4.04 -6.72
C SER A 132 -16.11 4.26 -5.92
N PRO A 133 -15.78 3.39 -4.93
CA PRO A 133 -14.62 3.58 -4.07
C PRO A 133 -13.31 3.38 -4.81
N THR A 134 -12.26 4.07 -4.37
CA THR A 134 -10.88 3.65 -4.62
C THR A 134 -10.54 2.51 -3.67
N TYR A 135 -9.78 1.50 -4.11
CA TYR A 135 -9.32 0.45 -3.21
C TYR A 135 -7.91 -0.03 -3.54
N VAL A 136 -7.18 -0.43 -2.50
CA VAL A 136 -5.83 -1.03 -2.57
C VAL A 136 -5.80 -2.24 -1.65
N VAL A 137 -5.63 -3.43 -2.23
CA VAL A 137 -5.64 -4.72 -1.53
C VAL A 137 -4.32 -5.44 -1.79
N GLY A 138 -3.76 -6.09 -0.78
CA GLY A 138 -2.50 -6.84 -0.90
C GLY A 138 -2.61 -8.09 -1.77
N GLY A 139 -3.80 -8.71 -1.84
CA GLY A 139 -4.11 -9.85 -2.69
C GLY A 139 -5.00 -9.50 -3.89
N LYS A 140 -5.43 -10.52 -4.63
CA LYS A 140 -6.41 -10.33 -5.72
C LYS A 140 -7.84 -10.34 -5.20
N VAL A 141 -8.64 -9.38 -5.65
CA VAL A 141 -10.09 -9.40 -5.42
C VAL A 141 -10.72 -10.43 -6.34
N LEU A 142 -11.33 -11.48 -5.79
CA LEU A 142 -11.89 -12.61 -6.54
C LEU A 142 -12.89 -12.20 -7.63
N SER A 143 -13.62 -11.10 -7.42
CA SER A 143 -14.68 -10.66 -8.35
C SER A 143 -14.17 -9.88 -9.57
N THR A 144 -12.93 -9.38 -9.54
CA THR A 144 -12.39 -8.50 -10.59
C THR A 144 -11.05 -8.95 -11.15
N ASP A 145 -10.40 -9.97 -10.55
CA ASP A 145 -8.99 -10.38 -10.82
C ASP A 145 -7.99 -9.20 -10.67
N GLU A 146 -8.41 -8.14 -9.96
CA GLU A 146 -7.65 -6.90 -9.77
C GLU A 146 -7.41 -6.67 -8.28
N ASN A 147 -6.22 -6.21 -7.93
CA ASN A 147 -5.85 -5.91 -6.55
C ASN A 147 -6.06 -4.43 -6.16
N SER A 148 -6.44 -3.58 -7.11
CA SER A 148 -6.66 -2.16 -6.87
C SER A 148 -7.41 -1.50 -8.00
N ASP A 149 -8.16 -0.47 -7.69
CA ASP A 149 -8.78 0.40 -8.68
C ASP A 149 -8.91 1.84 -8.15
N LEU A 150 -8.90 2.81 -9.07
CA LEU A 150 -9.22 4.20 -8.80
C LEU A 150 -10.70 4.44 -9.05
N GLY A 151 -11.47 4.64 -7.99
CA GLY A 151 -12.86 5.05 -8.07
C GLY A 151 -13.03 6.55 -8.30
N LYS A 152 -14.27 6.95 -8.56
CA LYS A 152 -14.67 8.36 -8.71
C LYS A 152 -15.32 8.92 -7.44
N GLY A 153 -15.59 8.06 -6.46
CA GLY A 153 -16.23 8.41 -5.20
C GLY A 153 -15.25 8.97 -4.17
N LYS A 154 -15.82 9.35 -3.04
CA LYS A 154 -15.07 9.93 -1.92
C LYS A 154 -14.42 8.90 -1.00
N TYR A 155 -14.72 7.62 -1.15
CA TYR A 155 -14.22 6.55 -0.28
C TYR A 155 -12.93 5.93 -0.82
N ILE A 156 -12.02 5.61 0.11
CA ILE A 156 -10.89 4.73 -0.16
C ILE A 156 -10.88 3.59 0.85
N VAL A 157 -10.68 2.36 0.37
CA VAL A 157 -10.56 1.16 1.19
C VAL A 157 -9.19 0.56 0.99
N VAL A 158 -8.42 0.40 2.06
CA VAL A 158 -7.04 -0.08 1.98
C VAL A 158 -6.81 -1.25 2.93
N GLU A 159 -5.94 -2.15 2.52
CA GLU A 159 -5.38 -3.18 3.38
C GLU A 159 -4.16 -2.60 4.12
N ALA A 160 -4.20 -2.63 5.45
CA ALA A 160 -3.13 -2.20 6.33
C ALA A 160 -2.31 -3.44 6.75
N ASP A 161 -1.10 -3.56 6.18
CA ASP A 161 -0.23 -4.71 6.37
C ASP A 161 0.67 -4.48 7.59
N GLU A 162 0.52 -5.31 8.61
CA GLU A 162 1.29 -5.24 9.86
C GLU A 162 2.67 -5.87 9.76
N SER A 163 2.93 -6.69 8.73
CA SER A 163 4.12 -7.55 8.65
C SER A 163 5.46 -6.82 8.71
N ASP A 164 5.49 -5.55 8.31
CA ASP A 164 6.67 -4.68 8.38
C ASP A 164 6.53 -3.54 9.41
N GLY A 165 5.48 -3.57 10.23
CA GLY A 165 5.18 -2.55 11.24
C GLY A 165 4.80 -1.19 10.70
N SER A 166 4.81 -0.98 9.39
CA SER A 166 4.62 0.34 8.79
C SER A 166 3.16 0.83 8.82
N PHE A 167 2.20 -0.06 9.05
CA PHE A 167 0.77 0.27 9.11
C PHE A 167 0.42 1.28 10.21
N VAL A 168 1.22 1.38 11.26
CA VAL A 168 1.07 2.38 12.33
C VAL A 168 1.16 3.83 11.85
N HIS A 169 1.63 4.06 10.64
CA HIS A 169 1.70 5.40 10.06
C HIS A 169 0.44 5.79 9.26
N LEU A 170 -0.49 4.85 9.07
CA LEU A 170 -1.77 5.14 8.42
C LEU A 170 -2.71 5.86 9.38
N GLN A 171 -3.47 6.82 8.87
CA GLN A 171 -4.44 7.62 9.63
C GLN A 171 -5.82 7.48 8.99
N PRO A 172 -6.51 6.35 9.20
CA PRO A 172 -7.82 6.13 8.62
C PRO A 172 -8.94 6.82 9.41
N ASP A 173 -10.02 7.22 8.72
CA ASP A 173 -11.25 7.66 9.39
C ASP A 173 -11.98 6.48 10.04
N VAL A 174 -11.87 5.29 9.43
CA VAL A 174 -12.42 4.04 9.96
C VAL A 174 -11.33 2.98 9.96
N ALA A 175 -10.98 2.45 11.12
CA ALA A 175 -10.11 1.29 11.27
C ALA A 175 -10.94 0.04 11.55
N VAL A 176 -10.63 -1.06 10.87
CA VAL A 176 -11.23 -2.38 11.08
C VAL A 176 -10.12 -3.35 11.49
N LEU A 177 -10.24 -3.94 12.68
CA LEU A 177 -9.35 -4.98 13.18
C LEU A 177 -10.08 -6.32 13.08
N THR A 178 -9.57 -7.22 12.24
CA THR A 178 -10.18 -8.54 12.02
C THR A 178 -9.88 -9.52 13.15
N ASN A 179 -8.60 -9.68 13.48
CA ASN A 179 -8.06 -10.48 14.56
C ASN A 179 -6.60 -10.11 14.81
N ILE A 180 -6.06 -10.51 15.94
CA ILE A 180 -4.65 -10.36 16.28
C ILE A 180 -4.16 -11.71 16.78
N ASP A 181 -3.31 -12.36 16.00
CA ASP A 181 -2.68 -13.63 16.29
C ASP A 181 -1.16 -13.49 16.32
N ASP A 182 -0.44 -14.46 16.85
CA ASP A 182 1.01 -14.47 17.01
C ASP A 182 1.79 -14.72 15.70
N ASP A 183 1.17 -14.45 14.58
CA ASP A 183 1.80 -14.53 13.26
C ASP A 183 2.65 -13.29 12.95
N HIS A 184 3.64 -13.46 12.06
CA HIS A 184 4.51 -12.38 11.56
C HIS A 184 5.32 -11.64 12.62
N LEU A 185 5.65 -12.30 13.76
CA LEU A 185 6.37 -11.67 14.88
C LEU A 185 7.82 -11.28 14.58
N ALA A 186 8.38 -11.68 13.44
CA ALA A 186 9.79 -11.40 13.10
C ALA A 186 10.15 -9.90 13.14
N HIS A 187 9.25 -9.03 12.71
CA HIS A 187 9.42 -7.59 12.79
C HIS A 187 9.33 -7.05 14.24
N PHE A 188 8.61 -7.75 15.10
CA PHE A 188 8.31 -7.37 16.48
C PHE A 188 9.24 -8.06 17.49
N ASN A 189 10.46 -8.43 17.07
CA ASN A 189 11.46 -9.13 17.89
C ASN A 189 10.97 -10.48 18.44
N ASN A 190 10.00 -11.13 17.78
CA ASN A 190 9.29 -12.32 18.22
C ASN A 190 8.58 -12.16 19.58
N ILE A 191 8.11 -10.96 19.89
CA ILE A 191 7.39 -10.61 21.12
C ILE A 191 5.98 -10.17 20.73
N PHE A 192 4.96 -10.92 21.19
CA PHE A 192 3.56 -10.68 20.86
C PHE A 192 3.05 -9.35 21.39
N GLU A 193 3.51 -8.93 22.57
CA GLU A 193 3.17 -7.64 23.17
C GLU A 193 3.57 -6.47 22.27
N ASN A 194 4.72 -6.55 21.58
CA ASN A 194 5.14 -5.51 20.63
C ASN A 194 4.18 -5.40 19.42
N LEU A 195 3.63 -6.53 18.98
CA LEU A 195 2.61 -6.56 17.95
C LEU A 195 1.32 -5.91 18.46
N LEU A 196 0.87 -6.27 19.67
CA LEU A 196 -0.31 -5.65 20.30
C LEU A 196 -0.15 -4.14 20.43
N ASP A 197 0.98 -3.66 20.92
CA ASP A 197 1.29 -2.23 21.04
C ASP A 197 1.20 -1.52 19.69
N SER A 198 1.63 -2.17 18.60
CA SER A 198 1.52 -1.60 17.27
C SER A 198 0.06 -1.48 16.79
N PHE A 199 -0.82 -2.43 17.14
CA PHE A 199 -2.25 -2.33 16.85
C PHE A 199 -2.92 -1.25 17.71
N VAL A 200 -2.48 -1.04 18.96
CA VAL A 200 -2.93 0.08 19.79
C VAL A 200 -2.55 1.40 19.12
N LEU A 201 -1.28 1.59 18.73
CA LEU A 201 -0.82 2.79 18.03
C LEU A 201 -1.59 3.04 16.72
N PHE A 202 -1.86 2.01 15.93
CA PHE A 202 -2.68 2.14 14.73
C PHE A 202 -4.11 2.60 15.07
N SER A 203 -4.68 2.07 16.15
CA SER A 203 -6.04 2.41 16.60
C SER A 203 -6.12 3.85 17.10
N GLU A 204 -5.07 4.35 17.75
CA GLU A 204 -4.98 5.74 18.22
C GLU A 204 -4.89 6.77 17.09
N ASN A 205 -4.53 6.35 15.88
CA ASN A 205 -4.53 7.22 14.70
C ASN A 205 -5.93 7.49 14.14
N VAL A 206 -6.95 6.80 14.62
CA VAL A 206 -8.35 7.08 14.23
C VAL A 206 -8.77 8.42 14.85
N PRO A 207 -9.25 9.39 14.05
CA PRO A 207 -9.62 10.69 14.59
C PRO A 207 -10.86 10.59 15.52
N PHE A 208 -11.06 11.59 16.37
CA PHE A 208 -12.15 11.60 17.37
C PHE A 208 -13.55 11.44 16.77
N TYR A 209 -13.74 11.75 15.50
CA TYR A 209 -15.00 11.59 14.76
C TYR A 209 -15.04 10.27 13.96
N GLY A 210 -13.96 9.49 13.99
CA GLY A 210 -13.84 8.23 13.27
C GLY A 210 -14.38 7.04 14.05
N TYR A 211 -14.19 5.85 13.50
CA TYR A 211 -14.69 4.60 14.08
C TYR A 211 -13.58 3.55 14.11
N LEU A 212 -13.45 2.89 15.26
CA LEU A 212 -12.66 1.66 15.41
C LEU A 212 -13.64 0.48 15.53
N ILE A 213 -13.56 -0.44 14.58
CA ILE A 213 -14.36 -1.66 14.52
C ILE A 213 -13.47 -2.84 14.84
N ILE A 214 -13.75 -3.56 15.92
CA ILE A 214 -12.97 -4.72 16.36
C ILE A 214 -13.88 -5.95 16.35
N LEU A 215 -13.43 -7.03 15.72
CA LEU A 215 -14.10 -8.31 15.84
C LEU A 215 -13.89 -8.85 17.26
N ASN A 216 -14.97 -8.98 18.02
CA ASN A 216 -14.92 -9.65 19.33
C ASN A 216 -15.05 -11.15 19.10
N SER A 217 -13.93 -11.87 19.17
CA SER A 217 -13.89 -13.34 18.98
C SER A 217 -14.13 -14.15 20.27
N HIS A 218 -14.47 -13.49 21.37
CA HIS A 218 -14.81 -14.15 22.64
C HIS A 218 -16.33 -14.34 22.76
N LEU A 219 -16.88 -15.24 21.94
CA LEU A 219 -18.17 -15.89 22.15
C LEU A 219 -17.96 -17.41 22.06
#